data_0a336c248f310917b895df12d32da36b
#
_entry.id   0a336c248f310917b895df12d32da36b
#
_cell.length_a   1.000
_cell.length_b   1.000
_cell.length_c   1.000
_cell.angle_alpha   90.00
_cell.angle_beta   90.00
_cell.angle_gamma   90.00
#
_symmetry.space_group_name_H-M   'P 1'
#
loop_
_entity.id
_entity.type
_entity.pdbx_description
1 polymer ?
#
loop_
_entity_poly.entity_id
_entity_poly.type
_entity_poly.pdbx_seq_one_letter_code
_entity_poly.pdbx_strand_id
1 'polypeptide(L)'
;MRRIFAMGIAALLAACACAAQETPTEREAAKDVLRQIGELEETLNVAAMTAKLTAADKGRDEVTARVKELMDKELLPMSDWITLHPEIGFTEHEAVAKLTAYLQAHDFDVTAGVAGLDTAFVAKYRKGTPGPNLGVIVEYDALRGTKGAFHGDQHSAQGPVGLAAAIAVAEFLTRTHTPGTVTVYGTPGEEMMPPEAKTVMWNAGVFKGADIIVRSHSTSATSRPAPGFGTCCMNIDGVKYTFYGAPAHELTAWNGRNALEAVIKLFNNIDSVRSNMRPETRIQGVITEGGAAPNVV
;
A
#
# COMPACT_ATOMS: atom_id res chain seq x y z
N MET A 1 25.83 -8.95 49.71
CA MET A 1 24.91 -8.13 48.90
C MET A 1 25.15 -8.21 47.38
N ARG A 2 26.36 -8.44 46.84
CA ARG A 2 26.59 -8.53 45.37
C ARG A 2 26.06 -9.80 44.68
N ARG A 3 25.86 -10.92 45.37
CA ARG A 3 25.37 -12.17 44.76
C ARG A 3 23.84 -12.23 44.61
N ILE A 4 23.08 -11.48 45.38
CA ILE A 4 21.60 -11.44 45.28
C ILE A 4 21.18 -10.56 44.12
N PHE A 5 21.94 -9.53 43.75
CA PHE A 5 21.65 -8.66 42.60
C PHE A 5 21.89 -9.36 41.25
N ALA A 6 22.88 -10.26 41.16
CA ALA A 6 23.17 -11.00 39.93
C ALA A 6 22.12 -12.06 39.63
N MET A 7 21.50 -12.67 40.63
CA MET A 7 20.41 -13.64 40.44
C MET A 7 19.09 -12.95 40.01
N GLY A 8 18.82 -11.75 40.46
CA GLY A 8 17.64 -10.99 40.06
C GLY A 8 17.67 -10.54 38.61
N ILE A 9 18.84 -10.12 38.09
CA ILE A 9 19.01 -9.71 36.71
C ILE A 9 18.95 -10.94 35.77
N ALA A 10 19.51 -12.08 36.15
CA ALA A 10 19.41 -13.31 35.39
C ALA A 10 17.97 -13.85 35.32
N ALA A 11 17.19 -13.71 36.40
CA ALA A 11 15.77 -14.10 36.40
C ALA A 11 14.89 -13.12 35.57
N LEU A 12 15.20 -11.82 35.54
CA LEU A 12 14.53 -10.86 34.68
C LEU A 12 14.86 -11.10 33.19
N LEU A 13 16.09 -11.44 32.85
CA LEU A 13 16.50 -11.78 31.49
C LEU A 13 15.90 -13.11 31.02
N ALA A 14 15.69 -14.08 31.93
CA ALA A 14 14.99 -15.33 31.62
C ALA A 14 13.48 -15.15 31.46
N ALA A 15 12.87 -14.18 32.16
CA ALA A 15 11.44 -13.86 32.00
C ALA A 15 11.13 -13.10 30.69
N CYS A 16 12.09 -12.36 30.13
CA CYS A 16 11.97 -11.74 28.81
C CYS A 16 12.14 -12.74 27.64
N ALA A 17 12.57 -13.97 27.91
CA ALA A 17 12.69 -15.03 26.89
C ALA A 17 11.39 -15.81 26.64
N CYS A 18 10.27 -15.41 27.24
CA CYS A 18 8.92 -15.79 26.75
C CYS A 18 8.49 -14.90 25.59
N ALA A 19 9.40 -14.66 24.63
CA ALA A 19 9.04 -14.20 23.31
C ALA A 19 8.07 -15.22 22.69
N ALA A 20 7.02 -14.73 22.06
CA ALA A 20 5.99 -15.52 21.40
C ALA A 20 6.59 -16.77 20.77
N GLN A 21 6.08 -17.94 21.13
CA GLN A 21 6.58 -19.20 20.58
C GLN A 21 6.27 -19.22 19.10
N GLU A 22 7.29 -18.92 18.30
CA GLU A 22 7.21 -19.11 16.85
C GLU A 22 6.90 -20.56 16.55
N THR A 23 5.99 -20.77 15.62
CA THR A 23 5.71 -22.11 15.14
C THR A 23 6.94 -22.71 14.45
N PRO A 24 7.09 -24.03 14.37
CA PRO A 24 8.18 -24.65 13.61
C PRO A 24 8.25 -24.15 12.15
N THR A 25 7.11 -23.95 11.51
CA THR A 25 7.01 -23.44 10.14
C THR A 25 7.50 -22.01 10.02
N GLU A 26 7.18 -21.13 10.97
CA GLU A 26 7.68 -19.76 10.99
C GLU A 26 9.20 -19.69 11.21
N ARG A 27 9.73 -20.54 12.06
CA ARG A 27 11.18 -20.64 12.26
C ARG A 27 11.92 -21.12 11.02
N GLU A 28 11.36 -22.07 10.29
CA GLU A 28 11.95 -22.58 9.06
C GLU A 28 11.90 -21.51 7.96
N ALA A 29 10.77 -20.83 7.80
CA ALA A 29 10.64 -19.71 6.87
C ALA A 29 11.62 -18.56 7.20
N ALA A 30 11.77 -18.21 8.47
CA ALA A 30 12.73 -17.21 8.91
C ALA A 30 14.18 -17.60 8.60
N LYS A 31 14.55 -18.87 8.80
CA LYS A 31 15.90 -19.38 8.44
C LYS A 31 16.14 -19.32 6.94
N ASP A 32 15.15 -19.67 6.13
CA ASP A 32 15.29 -19.60 4.67
C ASP A 32 15.46 -18.18 4.18
N VAL A 33 14.71 -17.23 4.72
CA VAL A 33 14.87 -15.80 4.43
C VAL A 33 16.25 -15.28 4.85
N LEU A 34 16.72 -15.63 6.04
CA LEU A 34 18.07 -15.25 6.52
C LEU A 34 19.17 -15.84 5.65
N ARG A 35 19.03 -17.08 5.19
CA ARG A 35 19.94 -17.71 4.25
C ARG A 35 19.99 -16.93 2.92
N GLN A 36 18.82 -16.62 2.34
CA GLN A 36 18.74 -15.87 1.08
C GLN A 36 19.34 -14.46 1.22
N ILE A 37 19.11 -13.79 2.36
CA ILE A 37 19.73 -12.49 2.65
C ILE A 37 21.26 -12.64 2.73
N GLY A 38 21.77 -13.65 3.42
CA GLY A 38 23.21 -13.90 3.53
C GLY A 38 23.86 -14.16 2.16
N GLU A 39 23.23 -15.00 1.32
CA GLU A 39 23.70 -15.24 -0.06
C GLU A 39 23.69 -13.95 -0.91
N LEU A 40 22.67 -13.09 -0.73
CA LEU A 40 22.61 -11.81 -1.40
C LEU A 40 23.70 -10.84 -0.88
N GLU A 41 23.93 -10.78 0.43
CA GLU A 41 24.98 -9.95 1.04
C GLU A 41 26.37 -10.34 0.58
N GLU A 42 26.66 -11.64 0.39
CA GLU A 42 27.93 -12.13 -0.15
C GLU A 42 28.17 -11.66 -1.59
N THR A 43 27.09 -11.49 -2.37
CA THR A 43 27.19 -11.05 -3.78
C THR A 43 27.21 -9.53 -3.92
N LEU A 44 26.68 -8.78 -2.92
CA LEU A 44 26.54 -7.34 -2.92
C LEU A 44 27.60 -6.67 -2.04
N ASN A 45 28.48 -5.87 -2.64
CA ASN A 45 29.31 -4.97 -1.83
C ASN A 45 28.46 -3.77 -1.39
N VAL A 46 27.70 -3.96 -0.30
CA VAL A 46 26.75 -2.97 0.25
C VAL A 46 27.47 -1.64 0.57
N ALA A 47 28.68 -1.68 1.10
CA ALA A 47 29.45 -0.49 1.43
C ALA A 47 29.80 0.32 0.17
N ALA A 48 30.27 -0.35 -0.88
CA ALA A 48 30.60 0.30 -2.15
C ALA A 48 29.33 0.84 -2.85
N MET A 49 28.23 0.10 -2.81
CA MET A 49 26.95 0.55 -3.33
C MET A 49 26.42 1.78 -2.57
N THR A 50 26.46 1.75 -1.25
CA THR A 50 26.06 2.89 -0.42
C THR A 50 26.91 4.12 -0.73
N ALA A 51 28.24 3.96 -0.77
CA ALA A 51 29.14 5.05 -1.12
C ALA A 51 28.84 5.64 -2.51
N LYS A 52 28.55 4.80 -3.50
CA LYS A 52 28.15 5.22 -4.84
C LYS A 52 26.80 5.96 -4.84
N LEU A 53 25.80 5.44 -4.13
CA LEU A 53 24.44 6.02 -4.09
C LEU A 53 24.38 7.33 -3.29
N THR A 54 25.26 7.51 -2.32
CA THR A 54 25.34 8.73 -1.49
C THR A 54 26.34 9.76 -1.98
N ALA A 55 27.19 9.41 -2.95
CA ALA A 55 28.09 10.36 -3.59
C ALA A 55 27.30 11.52 -4.24
N ALA A 56 27.92 12.68 -4.34
CA ALA A 56 27.36 13.80 -5.09
C ALA A 56 27.12 13.38 -6.55
N ASP A 57 25.93 13.61 -7.05
CA ASP A 57 25.54 13.24 -8.42
C ASP A 57 24.70 14.38 -9.03
N LYS A 58 25.31 15.05 -10.00
CA LYS A 58 24.69 16.20 -10.67
C LYS A 58 23.40 15.82 -11.40
N GLY A 59 23.34 14.63 -12.00
CA GLY A 59 22.14 14.15 -12.68
C GLY A 59 20.97 13.95 -11.72
N ARG A 60 21.23 13.34 -10.56
CA ARG A 60 20.23 13.19 -9.49
C ARG A 60 19.75 14.55 -8.98
N ASP A 61 20.67 15.48 -8.77
CA ASP A 61 20.33 16.81 -8.29
C ASP A 61 19.46 17.57 -9.30
N GLU A 62 19.74 17.45 -10.60
CA GLU A 62 18.93 18.00 -11.68
C GLU A 62 17.53 17.39 -11.73
N VAL A 63 17.41 16.05 -11.63
CA VAL A 63 16.10 15.37 -11.59
C VAL A 63 15.31 15.83 -10.37
N THR A 64 15.94 15.90 -9.19
CA THR A 64 15.30 16.34 -7.96
C THR A 64 14.81 17.78 -8.06
N ALA A 65 15.62 18.67 -8.61
CA ALA A 65 15.23 20.07 -8.85
C ALA A 65 14.03 20.17 -9.81
N ARG A 66 14.01 19.35 -10.85
CA ARG A 66 12.90 19.32 -11.81
C ARG A 66 11.62 18.77 -11.19
N VAL A 67 11.71 17.71 -10.37
CA VAL A 67 10.55 17.20 -9.59
C VAL A 67 9.97 18.35 -8.73
N LYS A 68 10.83 19.07 -8.01
CA LYS A 68 10.37 20.18 -7.18
C LYS A 68 9.71 21.27 -8.01
N GLU A 69 10.25 21.62 -9.14
CA GLU A 69 9.68 22.63 -10.04
C GLU A 69 8.29 22.22 -10.54
N LEU A 70 8.13 20.98 -11.02
CA LEU A 70 6.85 20.45 -11.49
C LEU A 70 5.81 20.44 -10.36
N MET A 71 6.22 20.03 -9.17
CA MET A 71 5.33 20.07 -8.01
C MET A 71 4.89 21.49 -7.68
N ASP A 72 5.84 22.42 -7.49
CA ASP A 72 5.53 23.78 -7.04
C ASP A 72 4.67 24.57 -8.05
N LYS A 73 4.86 24.34 -9.35
CA LYS A 73 4.19 25.14 -10.39
C LYS A 73 2.89 24.54 -10.92
N GLU A 74 2.80 23.20 -10.98
CA GLU A 74 1.76 22.53 -11.76
C GLU A 74 1.01 21.44 -10.99
N LEU A 75 1.72 20.63 -10.22
CA LEU A 75 1.14 19.39 -9.67
C LEU A 75 0.57 19.56 -8.25
N LEU A 76 1.02 20.53 -7.47
CA LEU A 76 0.34 20.87 -6.20
C LEU A 76 -1.10 21.32 -6.43
N PRO A 77 -1.42 22.22 -7.40
CA PRO A 77 -2.81 22.51 -7.72
C PRO A 77 -3.64 21.31 -8.16
N MET A 78 -3.02 20.34 -8.85
CA MET A 78 -3.68 19.07 -9.20
C MET A 78 -3.96 18.22 -7.96
N SER A 79 -3.01 18.11 -7.04
CA SER A 79 -3.18 17.42 -5.77
C SER A 79 -4.31 18.04 -4.94
N ASP A 80 -4.34 19.36 -4.83
CA ASP A 80 -5.42 20.09 -4.15
C ASP A 80 -6.78 19.83 -4.81
N TRP A 81 -6.81 19.80 -6.14
CA TRP A 81 -8.03 19.51 -6.87
C TRP A 81 -8.53 18.09 -6.58
N ILE A 82 -7.66 17.05 -6.64
CA ILE A 82 -8.02 15.67 -6.32
C ILE A 82 -8.52 15.58 -4.86
N THR A 83 -7.88 16.29 -3.93
CA THR A 83 -8.30 16.34 -2.52
C THR A 83 -9.73 16.87 -2.36
N LEU A 84 -10.10 17.88 -3.15
CA LEU A 84 -11.42 18.52 -3.10
C LEU A 84 -12.50 17.76 -3.89
N HIS A 85 -12.10 16.82 -4.75
CA HIS A 85 -12.99 15.98 -5.57
C HIS A 85 -12.70 14.50 -5.30
N PRO A 86 -12.96 14.03 -4.07
CA PRO A 86 -12.59 12.67 -3.68
C PRO A 86 -13.49 11.63 -4.36
N GLU A 87 -12.89 10.69 -5.04
CA GLU A 87 -13.54 9.56 -5.69
C GLU A 87 -13.11 8.26 -5.01
N ILE A 88 -14.07 7.42 -4.63
CA ILE A 88 -13.76 6.11 -4.02
C ILE A 88 -13.24 5.13 -5.06
N GLY A 89 -12.48 4.14 -4.61
CA GLY A 89 -11.83 3.16 -5.46
C GLY A 89 -12.74 2.53 -6.52
N PHE A 90 -12.19 2.35 -7.70
CA PHE A 90 -12.83 1.89 -8.95
C PHE A 90 -13.84 2.87 -9.57
N THR A 91 -13.93 4.09 -9.05
CA THR A 91 -14.77 5.16 -9.62
C THR A 91 -14.00 6.48 -9.81
N GLU A 92 -12.68 6.44 -9.85
CA GLU A 92 -11.78 7.59 -9.90
C GLU A 92 -11.63 8.16 -11.32
N HIS A 93 -12.76 8.40 -12.00
CA HIS A 93 -12.77 8.81 -13.40
C HIS A 93 -12.19 10.20 -13.66
N GLU A 94 -12.50 11.17 -12.78
CA GLU A 94 -12.03 12.54 -12.94
C GLU A 94 -10.54 12.67 -12.59
N ALA A 95 -10.08 11.98 -11.53
CA ALA A 95 -8.67 11.93 -11.18
C ALA A 95 -7.85 11.30 -12.30
N VAL A 96 -8.29 10.15 -12.84
CA VAL A 96 -7.62 9.48 -13.97
C VAL A 96 -7.59 10.36 -15.22
N ALA A 97 -8.68 11.03 -15.54
CA ALA A 97 -8.72 11.93 -16.69
C ALA A 97 -7.67 13.06 -16.58
N LYS A 98 -7.50 13.65 -15.38
CA LYS A 98 -6.49 14.68 -15.16
C LYS A 98 -5.07 14.15 -15.21
N LEU A 99 -4.81 13.02 -14.51
CA LEU A 99 -3.47 12.41 -14.45
C LEU A 99 -3.02 11.96 -15.85
N THR A 100 -3.90 11.32 -16.61
CA THR A 100 -3.58 10.82 -17.95
C THR A 100 -3.42 11.95 -18.96
N ALA A 101 -4.26 12.97 -18.93
CA ALA A 101 -4.11 14.14 -19.79
C ALA A 101 -2.78 14.85 -19.54
N TYR A 102 -2.37 14.97 -18.29
CA TYR A 102 -1.09 15.59 -17.94
C TYR A 102 0.11 14.77 -18.45
N LEU A 103 0.05 13.44 -18.32
CA LEU A 103 1.08 12.54 -18.87
C LEU A 103 1.15 12.61 -20.40
N GLN A 104 0.00 12.66 -21.08
CA GLN A 104 -0.05 12.83 -22.53
C GLN A 104 0.58 14.17 -22.99
N ALA A 105 0.36 15.24 -22.24
CA ALA A 105 0.99 16.55 -22.52
C ALA A 105 2.52 16.52 -22.33
N HIS A 106 3.06 15.51 -21.66
CA HIS A 106 4.50 15.26 -21.46
C HIS A 106 5.02 14.06 -22.26
N ASP A 107 4.43 13.79 -23.42
CA ASP A 107 4.87 12.75 -24.39
C ASP A 107 4.78 11.31 -23.89
N PHE A 108 3.95 11.02 -22.89
CA PHE A 108 3.66 9.64 -22.51
C PHE A 108 2.55 9.05 -23.38
N ASP A 109 2.75 7.84 -23.86
CA ASP A 109 1.73 7.04 -24.53
C ASP A 109 0.85 6.36 -23.47
N VAL A 110 -0.43 6.73 -23.44
CA VAL A 110 -1.37 6.33 -22.38
C VAL A 110 -2.34 5.29 -22.88
N THR A 111 -2.47 4.19 -22.16
CA THR A 111 -3.50 3.16 -22.30
C THR A 111 -4.35 3.12 -21.04
N ALA A 112 -5.62 3.46 -21.13
CA ALA A 112 -6.58 3.39 -20.03
C ALA A 112 -7.40 2.09 -20.08
N GLY A 113 -8.07 1.73 -18.97
CA GLY A 113 -8.93 0.55 -18.88
C GLY A 113 -8.15 -0.77 -18.87
N VAL A 114 -6.91 -0.78 -18.38
CA VAL A 114 -6.07 -1.98 -18.37
C VAL A 114 -6.57 -3.02 -17.37
N ALA A 115 -6.35 -4.30 -17.67
CA ALA A 115 -6.78 -5.44 -16.86
C ALA A 115 -8.30 -5.49 -16.60
N GLY A 116 -9.12 -4.81 -17.44
CA GLY A 116 -10.56 -4.73 -17.25
C GLY A 116 -11.01 -3.81 -16.12
N LEU A 117 -10.12 -2.93 -15.66
CA LEU A 117 -10.39 -1.92 -14.64
C LEU A 117 -10.49 -0.55 -15.31
N ASP A 118 -11.68 0.03 -15.38
CA ASP A 118 -11.95 1.26 -16.15
C ASP A 118 -11.08 2.46 -15.71
N THR A 119 -10.76 2.53 -14.44
CA THR A 119 -9.95 3.60 -13.87
C THR A 119 -8.46 3.25 -13.72
N ALA A 120 -8.02 2.06 -14.17
CA ALA A 120 -6.60 1.73 -14.24
C ALA A 120 -5.99 2.22 -15.55
N PHE A 121 -4.72 2.62 -15.52
CA PHE A 121 -4.01 3.02 -16.73
C PHE A 121 -2.54 2.64 -16.70
N VAL A 122 -1.93 2.58 -17.89
CA VAL A 122 -0.49 2.49 -18.08
C VAL A 122 -0.07 3.61 -19.02
N ALA A 123 0.91 4.39 -18.61
CA ALA A 123 1.50 5.44 -19.45
C ALA A 123 3.01 5.17 -19.64
N LYS A 124 3.49 5.20 -20.87
CA LYS A 124 4.87 4.86 -21.21
C LYS A 124 5.56 5.98 -21.95
N TYR A 125 6.75 6.31 -21.48
CA TYR A 125 7.73 7.12 -22.20
C TYR A 125 8.93 6.27 -22.56
N ARG A 126 9.36 6.27 -23.83
CA ARG A 126 10.52 5.46 -24.28
C ARG A 126 11.55 6.31 -24.99
N LYS A 127 12.79 6.23 -24.51
CA LYS A 127 13.95 6.87 -25.13
C LYS A 127 14.95 5.83 -25.60
N GLY A 128 14.72 5.27 -26.79
CA GLY A 128 15.61 4.27 -27.37
C GLY A 128 15.60 2.90 -26.67
N THR A 129 16.34 1.98 -27.24
CA THR A 129 16.54 0.59 -26.75
C THR A 129 17.95 0.14 -27.13
N PRO A 130 18.59 -0.81 -26.38
CA PRO A 130 18.16 -1.35 -25.11
C PRO A 130 18.34 -0.35 -23.95
N GLY A 131 17.60 -0.53 -22.86
CA GLY A 131 17.70 0.28 -21.66
C GLY A 131 16.73 -0.21 -20.60
N PRO A 132 16.92 0.17 -19.33
CA PRO A 132 16.05 -0.26 -18.23
C PRO A 132 14.63 0.32 -18.38
N ASN A 133 13.67 -0.39 -17.81
CA ASN A 133 12.30 0.08 -17.65
C ASN A 133 12.00 0.37 -16.18
N LEU A 134 11.93 1.64 -15.84
CA LEU A 134 11.55 2.10 -14.51
C LEU A 134 10.03 2.24 -14.43
N GLY A 135 9.41 1.49 -13.54
CA GLY A 135 8.00 1.60 -13.19
C GLY A 135 7.77 2.56 -12.03
N VAL A 136 6.74 3.37 -12.12
CA VAL A 136 6.24 4.24 -11.03
C VAL A 136 4.77 3.91 -10.80
N ILE A 137 4.44 3.42 -9.60
CA ILE A 137 3.04 3.21 -9.21
C ILE A 137 2.47 4.52 -8.66
N VAL A 138 1.25 4.84 -9.09
CA VAL A 138 0.46 5.98 -8.61
C VAL A 138 -0.93 5.50 -8.20
N GLU A 139 -1.35 5.94 -7.03
CA GLU A 139 -2.66 5.73 -6.41
C GLU A 139 -3.38 7.06 -6.34
N TYR A 140 -4.70 7.06 -6.38
CA TYR A 140 -5.50 8.30 -6.45
C TYR A 140 -6.91 8.15 -5.88
N ASP A 141 -7.23 7.00 -5.30
CA ASP A 141 -8.52 6.73 -4.67
C ASP A 141 -8.64 7.38 -3.29
N ALA A 142 -9.88 7.66 -2.90
CA ALA A 142 -10.24 8.23 -1.61
C ALA A 142 -10.80 7.18 -0.67
N LEU A 143 -10.67 7.43 0.62
CA LEU A 143 -11.28 6.66 1.68
C LEU A 143 -12.81 6.82 1.69
N ARG A 144 -13.50 5.76 2.07
CA ARG A 144 -14.95 5.78 2.28
C ARG A 144 -15.26 6.24 3.70
N GLY A 145 -15.78 7.42 3.86
CA GLY A 145 -16.23 7.96 5.15
C GLY A 145 -17.74 7.86 5.35
N THR A 146 -18.18 8.05 6.59
CA THR A 146 -19.60 8.06 6.95
C THR A 146 -20.37 9.28 6.41
N LYS A 147 -19.66 10.35 6.05
CA LYS A 147 -20.21 11.60 5.49
C LYS A 147 -19.91 11.78 4.00
N GLY A 148 -19.34 10.78 3.35
CA GLY A 148 -18.89 10.82 1.97
C GLY A 148 -17.43 10.41 1.82
N ALA A 149 -16.94 10.40 0.60
CA ALA A 149 -15.53 10.13 0.31
C ALA A 149 -14.63 11.28 0.81
N PHE A 150 -13.41 10.95 1.20
CA PHE A 150 -12.41 11.94 1.61
C PHE A 150 -10.99 11.40 1.44
N HIS A 151 -10.03 12.27 1.17
CA HIS A 151 -8.61 11.94 1.19
C HIS A 151 -8.06 12.11 2.60
N GLY A 152 -7.90 11.02 3.33
CA GLY A 152 -7.37 10.99 4.69
C GLY A 152 -5.97 10.39 4.81
N ASP A 153 -5.47 9.88 3.70
CA ASP A 153 -4.11 9.38 3.53
C ASP A 153 -3.28 10.33 2.63
N GLN A 154 -2.68 9.85 1.56
CA GLN A 154 -1.88 10.69 0.69
C GLN A 154 -2.21 10.47 -0.79
N HIS A 155 -3.19 9.65 -1.14
CA HIS A 155 -3.40 9.28 -2.55
C HIS A 155 -3.67 10.48 -3.45
N SER A 156 -4.28 11.56 -2.93
CA SER A 156 -4.43 12.82 -3.69
C SER A 156 -3.10 13.46 -4.10
N ALA A 157 -2.03 13.26 -3.33
CA ALA A 157 -0.70 13.79 -3.63
C ALA A 157 0.21 12.74 -4.29
N GLN A 158 -0.01 11.45 -4.02
CA GLN A 158 0.84 10.37 -4.51
C GLN A 158 0.81 10.26 -6.03
N GLY A 159 -0.36 10.40 -6.65
CA GLY A 159 -0.49 10.49 -8.10
C GLY A 159 0.40 11.61 -8.68
N PRO A 160 0.16 12.88 -8.32
CA PRO A 160 0.99 14.01 -8.74
C PRO A 160 2.49 13.84 -8.48
N VAL A 161 2.90 13.36 -7.30
CA VAL A 161 4.32 13.10 -6.99
C VAL A 161 4.92 12.06 -7.92
N GLY A 162 4.19 10.97 -8.18
CA GLY A 162 4.63 9.94 -9.12
C GLY A 162 4.77 10.45 -10.55
N LEU A 163 3.85 11.32 -10.99
CA LEU A 163 3.95 11.99 -12.29
C LEU A 163 5.18 12.89 -12.37
N ALA A 164 5.42 13.72 -11.34
CA ALA A 164 6.60 14.58 -11.30
C ALA A 164 7.89 13.77 -11.44
N ALA A 165 7.99 12.66 -10.70
CA ALA A 165 9.16 11.78 -10.76
C ALA A 165 9.32 11.15 -12.14
N ALA A 166 8.26 10.61 -12.71
CA ALA A 166 8.27 9.97 -14.03
C ALA A 166 8.67 10.94 -15.14
N ILE A 167 8.08 12.15 -15.16
CA ILE A 167 8.36 13.19 -16.15
C ILE A 167 9.80 13.69 -16.03
N ALA A 168 10.27 13.99 -14.82
CA ALA A 168 11.63 14.46 -14.61
C ALA A 168 12.68 13.44 -15.08
N VAL A 169 12.42 12.13 -14.86
CA VAL A 169 13.31 11.07 -15.38
C VAL A 169 13.21 10.97 -16.91
N ALA A 170 12.02 11.04 -17.50
CA ALA A 170 11.84 11.01 -18.96
C ALA A 170 12.58 12.17 -19.65
N GLU A 171 12.45 13.40 -19.11
CA GLU A 171 13.20 14.57 -19.60
C GLU A 171 14.71 14.38 -19.42
N PHE A 172 15.17 13.81 -18.32
CA PHE A 172 16.59 13.48 -18.08
C PHE A 172 17.11 12.50 -19.13
N LEU A 173 16.39 11.39 -19.39
CA LEU A 173 16.75 10.42 -20.42
C LEU A 173 16.89 11.09 -21.80
N THR A 174 15.96 11.99 -22.12
CA THR A 174 15.98 12.71 -23.39
C THR A 174 17.18 13.64 -23.52
N ARG A 175 17.43 14.45 -22.51
CA ARG A 175 18.52 15.44 -22.49
C ARG A 175 19.90 14.76 -22.50
N THR A 176 20.05 13.64 -21.82
CA THR A 176 21.32 12.91 -21.74
C THR A 176 21.49 11.88 -22.85
N HIS A 177 20.51 11.71 -23.72
CA HIS A 177 20.47 10.66 -24.74
C HIS A 177 20.63 9.24 -24.14
N THR A 178 20.24 9.05 -22.89
CA THR A 178 20.32 7.75 -22.21
C THR A 178 19.12 6.89 -22.62
N PRO A 179 19.34 5.68 -23.17
CA PRO A 179 18.23 4.82 -23.53
C PRO A 179 17.55 4.25 -22.28
N GLY A 180 16.22 4.16 -22.31
CA GLY A 180 15.41 3.63 -21.22
C GLY A 180 13.93 3.85 -21.45
N THR A 181 13.14 3.26 -20.58
CA THR A 181 11.68 3.42 -20.54
C THR A 181 11.25 3.87 -19.14
N VAL A 182 10.32 4.78 -19.08
CA VAL A 182 9.61 5.13 -17.85
C VAL A 182 8.16 4.74 -18.03
N THR A 183 7.65 3.92 -17.13
CA THR A 183 6.25 3.45 -17.15
C THR A 183 5.54 3.88 -15.89
N VAL A 184 4.46 4.65 -16.03
CA VAL A 184 3.55 4.98 -14.91
C VAL A 184 2.42 3.97 -14.91
N TYR A 185 2.17 3.36 -13.77
CA TYR A 185 1.08 2.44 -13.52
C TYR A 185 0.06 3.11 -12.60
N GLY A 186 -1.08 3.50 -13.15
CA GLY A 186 -2.22 3.98 -12.37
C GLY A 186 -2.99 2.80 -11.80
N THR A 187 -2.98 2.69 -10.48
CA THR A 187 -3.57 1.56 -9.75
C THR A 187 -4.72 2.07 -8.87
N PRO A 188 -5.98 1.94 -9.34
CA PRO A 188 -7.15 2.39 -8.61
C PRO A 188 -7.46 1.50 -7.40
N GLY A 189 -8.31 2.01 -6.49
CA GLY A 189 -8.97 1.20 -5.48
C GLY A 189 -8.04 0.51 -4.51
N GLU A 190 -6.96 1.16 -4.08
CA GLU A 190 -6.05 0.61 -3.06
C GLU A 190 -6.77 0.44 -1.72
N GLU A 191 -7.63 1.39 -1.37
CA GLU A 191 -8.42 1.41 -0.14
C GLU A 191 -9.70 0.55 -0.21
N MET A 192 -9.92 -0.11 -1.35
CA MET A 192 -11.02 -1.06 -1.51
C MET A 192 -10.56 -2.45 -1.14
N MET A 193 -11.29 -3.07 -0.20
CA MET A 193 -10.98 -4.44 0.24
C MET A 193 -11.03 -5.45 -0.93
N PRO A 194 -10.28 -6.55 -0.83
CA PRO A 194 -10.01 -7.46 -1.94
C PRO A 194 -11.18 -7.72 -2.89
N PRO A 195 -10.90 -7.83 -4.18
CA PRO A 195 -9.58 -7.82 -4.83
C PRO A 195 -9.07 -6.39 -5.08
N GLU A 196 -7.86 -6.08 -4.58
CA GLU A 196 -7.15 -4.85 -4.86
C GLU A 196 -6.66 -4.82 -6.32
N ALA A 197 -6.69 -3.63 -6.94
CA ALA A 197 -6.35 -3.47 -8.35
C ALA A 197 -4.96 -4.01 -8.73
N LYS A 198 -3.94 -3.80 -7.87
CA LYS A 198 -2.57 -4.26 -8.16
C LYS A 198 -2.49 -5.78 -8.32
N THR A 199 -3.26 -6.54 -7.53
CA THR A 199 -3.37 -8.00 -7.67
C THR A 199 -4.01 -8.39 -9.00
N VAL A 200 -5.07 -7.71 -9.40
CA VAL A 200 -5.74 -7.93 -10.69
C VAL A 200 -4.79 -7.62 -11.86
N MET A 201 -4.12 -6.46 -11.79
CA MET A 201 -3.14 -6.02 -12.80
C MET A 201 -1.92 -6.95 -12.87
N TRP A 202 -1.44 -7.46 -11.72
CA TRP A 202 -0.37 -8.45 -11.67
C TRP A 202 -0.75 -9.74 -12.39
N ASN A 203 -1.91 -10.28 -12.08
CA ASN A 203 -2.42 -11.51 -12.71
C ASN A 203 -2.65 -11.34 -14.20
N ALA A 204 -3.04 -10.14 -14.64
CA ALA A 204 -3.14 -9.79 -16.07
C ALA A 204 -1.77 -9.51 -16.72
N GLY A 205 -0.67 -9.52 -15.97
CA GLY A 205 0.68 -9.33 -16.49
C GLY A 205 1.03 -7.89 -16.84
N VAL A 206 0.29 -6.91 -16.33
CA VAL A 206 0.49 -5.47 -16.63
C VAL A 206 1.90 -5.00 -16.25
N PHE A 207 2.47 -5.53 -15.17
CA PHE A 207 3.80 -5.15 -14.69
C PHE A 207 4.96 -5.89 -15.37
N LYS A 208 4.67 -6.80 -16.31
CA LYS A 208 5.72 -7.53 -17.02
C LYS A 208 6.61 -6.60 -17.82
N GLY A 209 7.93 -6.80 -17.68
CA GLY A 209 8.93 -6.01 -18.38
C GLY A 209 9.37 -4.74 -17.65
N ALA A 210 8.87 -4.47 -16.45
CA ALA A 210 9.49 -3.50 -15.56
C ALA A 210 10.69 -4.14 -14.85
N ASP A 211 11.85 -3.47 -14.89
CA ASP A 211 13.06 -3.93 -14.19
C ASP A 211 13.06 -3.49 -12.73
N ILE A 212 12.53 -2.31 -12.46
CA ILE A 212 12.38 -1.75 -11.13
C ILE A 212 11.02 -1.07 -11.05
N ILE A 213 10.30 -1.26 -9.95
CA ILE A 213 9.06 -0.53 -9.66
C ILE A 213 9.23 0.20 -8.34
N VAL A 214 8.89 1.49 -8.33
CA VAL A 214 8.93 2.34 -7.15
C VAL A 214 7.56 2.97 -6.91
N ARG A 215 7.25 3.23 -5.64
CA ARG A 215 6.12 4.07 -5.23
C ARG A 215 6.51 4.93 -4.04
N SER A 216 5.84 6.06 -3.87
CA SER A 216 5.91 6.87 -2.65
C SER A 216 4.65 6.64 -1.81
N HIS A 217 4.75 6.83 -0.51
CA HIS A 217 3.60 6.92 0.39
C HIS A 217 3.98 7.74 1.63
N SER A 218 3.06 8.54 2.15
CA SER A 218 3.27 9.24 3.40
C SER A 218 3.20 8.28 4.60
N THR A 219 3.79 8.69 5.69
CA THR A 219 3.69 8.02 6.98
C THR A 219 3.48 9.07 8.06
N SER A 220 3.03 8.66 9.23
CA SER A 220 2.84 9.56 10.37
C SER A 220 4.14 10.15 10.95
N ALA A 221 5.31 9.72 10.44
CA ALA A 221 6.62 10.20 10.87
C ALA A 221 7.49 10.55 9.67
N THR A 222 8.30 11.60 9.79
CA THR A 222 9.26 12.03 8.76
C THR A 222 10.47 11.10 8.62
N SER A 223 10.79 10.35 9.68
CA SER A 223 11.89 9.39 9.69
C SER A 223 11.37 7.96 9.60
N ARG A 224 12.05 7.13 8.84
CA ARG A 224 11.83 5.68 8.82
C ARG A 224 12.92 4.94 9.59
N PRO A 225 12.62 3.76 10.15
CA PRO A 225 13.66 2.83 10.57
C PRO A 225 14.67 2.59 9.44
N ALA A 226 15.87 2.17 9.80
CA ALA A 226 16.91 1.88 8.83
C ALA A 226 16.39 0.93 7.73
N PRO A 227 16.75 1.14 6.46
CA PRO A 227 16.34 0.26 5.37
C PRO A 227 16.69 -1.20 5.67
N GLY A 228 15.78 -2.10 5.35
CA GLY A 228 15.94 -3.54 5.59
C GLY A 228 15.49 -4.01 6.97
N PHE A 229 15.15 -3.11 7.88
CA PHE A 229 14.59 -3.48 9.18
C PHE A 229 13.12 -3.10 9.28
N GLY A 230 12.31 -4.11 9.54
CA GLY A 230 10.88 -3.96 9.75
C GLY A 230 10.07 -4.10 8.47
N THR A 231 8.84 -4.51 8.63
CA THR A 231 7.80 -4.52 7.62
C THR A 231 7.35 -3.09 7.34
N CYS A 232 7.34 -2.70 6.08
CA CYS A 232 6.71 -1.44 5.71
C CYS A 232 5.20 -1.51 5.91
N CYS A 233 4.63 -2.68 5.78
CA CYS A 233 3.21 -2.86 5.54
C CYS A 233 2.72 -4.16 6.16
N MET A 234 1.41 -4.26 6.40
CA MET A 234 0.77 -5.49 6.82
C MET A 234 0.05 -6.13 5.63
N ASN A 235 0.00 -7.46 5.61
CA ASN A 235 -0.94 -8.15 4.74
C ASN A 235 -2.36 -7.86 5.22
N ILE A 236 -3.31 -7.80 4.30
CA ILE A 236 -4.71 -7.58 4.60
C ILE A 236 -5.57 -8.68 3.97
N ASP A 237 -6.50 -9.20 4.75
CA ASP A 237 -7.52 -10.13 4.31
C ASP A 237 -8.90 -9.57 4.60
N GLY A 238 -9.77 -9.54 3.62
CA GLY A 238 -11.18 -9.17 3.77
C GLY A 238 -12.05 -10.41 3.92
N VAL A 239 -12.78 -10.52 5.02
CA VAL A 239 -13.70 -11.62 5.27
C VAL A 239 -15.11 -11.10 5.49
N LYS A 240 -16.07 -11.59 4.70
CA LYS A 240 -17.49 -11.31 4.88
C LYS A 240 -18.18 -12.50 5.54
N TYR A 241 -18.72 -12.30 6.72
CA TYR A 241 -19.58 -13.25 7.40
C TYR A 241 -21.05 -12.91 7.18
N THR A 242 -21.83 -13.85 6.71
CA THR A 242 -23.27 -13.70 6.54
C THR A 242 -23.98 -14.70 7.42
N PHE A 243 -24.83 -14.20 8.32
CA PHE A 243 -25.66 -15.01 9.19
C PHE A 243 -27.11 -14.98 8.71
N TYR A 244 -27.72 -16.15 8.59
CA TYR A 244 -29.10 -16.29 8.14
C TYR A 244 -30.00 -16.62 9.35
N GLY A 245 -30.97 -15.76 9.60
CA GLY A 245 -31.95 -15.93 10.65
C GLY A 245 -33.28 -16.50 10.16
N ALA A 246 -34.27 -16.43 11.02
CA ALA A 246 -35.66 -16.66 10.68
C ALA A 246 -36.49 -15.54 11.34
N PRO A 247 -37.23 -14.73 10.58
CA PRO A 247 -37.96 -13.62 11.12
C PRO A 247 -39.13 -14.07 12.00
N ALA A 248 -39.35 -13.36 13.09
CA ALA A 248 -40.55 -13.51 13.93
C ALA A 248 -40.92 -12.16 14.54
N HIS A 249 -42.19 -11.95 14.82
CA HIS A 249 -42.63 -10.79 15.57
C HIS A 249 -42.11 -10.84 17.00
N GLU A 250 -41.72 -9.70 17.56
CA GLU A 250 -41.19 -9.58 18.93
C GLU A 250 -42.01 -10.32 19.97
N LEU A 251 -43.34 -10.26 19.90
CA LEU A 251 -44.26 -10.95 20.83
C LEU A 251 -44.09 -12.49 20.81
N THR A 252 -43.57 -13.06 19.74
CA THR A 252 -43.34 -14.50 19.54
C THR A 252 -41.90 -14.79 19.08
N ALA A 253 -40.93 -13.98 19.53
CA ALA A 253 -39.55 -14.03 19.11
C ALA A 253 -38.88 -15.41 19.26
N TRP A 254 -39.37 -16.23 20.21
CA TRP A 254 -38.90 -17.62 20.39
C TRP A 254 -39.16 -18.56 19.19
N ASN A 255 -40.01 -18.15 18.25
CA ASN A 255 -40.25 -18.88 17.00
C ASN A 255 -39.24 -18.48 15.89
N GLY A 256 -38.48 -17.41 16.12
CA GLY A 256 -37.46 -16.92 15.17
C GLY A 256 -36.03 -17.32 15.50
N ARG A 257 -35.13 -16.84 14.70
CA ARG A 257 -33.67 -16.87 14.94
C ARG A 257 -33.09 -15.49 14.62
N ASN A 258 -32.55 -14.84 15.63
CA ASN A 258 -31.99 -13.50 15.47
C ASN A 258 -30.55 -13.60 14.90
N ALA A 259 -30.40 -13.26 13.61
CA ALA A 259 -29.10 -13.25 12.95
C ALA A 259 -28.18 -12.13 13.47
N LEU A 260 -28.74 -10.99 13.89
CA LEU A 260 -27.97 -9.88 14.45
C LEU A 260 -27.26 -10.27 15.75
N GLU A 261 -27.89 -11.08 16.61
CA GLU A 261 -27.25 -11.57 17.83
C GLU A 261 -26.01 -12.43 17.50
N ALA A 262 -26.05 -13.20 16.42
CA ALA A 262 -24.89 -13.99 15.98
C ALA A 262 -23.73 -13.08 15.54
N VAL A 263 -24.04 -12.00 14.84
CA VAL A 263 -23.03 -10.98 14.45
C VAL A 263 -22.41 -10.33 15.70
N ILE A 264 -23.26 -9.91 16.67
CA ILE A 264 -22.76 -9.30 17.92
C ILE A 264 -21.87 -10.27 18.69
N LYS A 265 -22.26 -11.54 18.77
CA LYS A 265 -21.45 -12.58 19.42
C LYS A 265 -20.13 -12.84 18.69
N LEU A 266 -20.12 -12.76 17.37
CA LEU A 266 -18.86 -12.85 16.60
C LEU A 266 -17.88 -11.74 17.01
N PHE A 267 -18.33 -10.47 17.08
CA PHE A 267 -17.49 -9.35 17.54
C PHE A 267 -16.95 -9.60 18.96
N ASN A 268 -17.82 -10.00 19.90
CA ASN A 268 -17.42 -10.29 21.29
C ASN A 268 -16.40 -11.43 21.36
N ASN A 269 -16.58 -12.48 20.56
CA ASN A 269 -15.63 -13.59 20.52
C ASN A 269 -14.28 -13.18 19.94
N ILE A 270 -14.26 -12.35 18.91
CA ILE A 270 -13.01 -11.76 18.36
C ILE A 270 -12.31 -10.96 19.46
N ASP A 271 -13.03 -10.13 20.20
CA ASP A 271 -12.45 -9.34 21.30
C ASP A 271 -11.85 -10.24 22.39
N SER A 272 -12.46 -11.37 22.69
CA SER A 272 -11.96 -12.30 23.71
C SER A 272 -10.64 -12.97 23.35
N VAL A 273 -10.29 -13.07 22.06
CA VAL A 273 -9.03 -13.67 21.61
C VAL A 273 -7.93 -12.65 21.28
N ARG A 274 -8.23 -11.35 21.33
CA ARG A 274 -7.25 -10.29 21.01
C ARG A 274 -5.98 -10.36 21.87
N SER A 275 -6.11 -10.73 23.15
CA SER A 275 -4.98 -10.87 24.05
C SER A 275 -4.01 -11.99 23.68
N ASN A 276 -4.46 -12.93 22.85
CA ASN A 276 -3.65 -14.07 22.38
C ASN A 276 -3.09 -13.83 20.97
N MET A 277 -3.39 -12.69 20.36
CA MET A 277 -2.88 -12.33 19.03
C MET A 277 -1.52 -11.66 19.16
N ARG A 278 -0.74 -11.73 18.09
CA ARG A 278 0.51 -10.96 17.99
C ARG A 278 0.22 -9.47 18.04
N PRO A 279 1.11 -8.65 18.64
CA PRO A 279 0.91 -7.19 18.73
C PRO A 279 0.70 -6.49 17.37
N GLU A 280 1.24 -7.08 16.30
CA GLU A 280 1.12 -6.56 14.93
C GLU A 280 -0.24 -6.88 14.30
N THR A 281 -0.98 -7.86 14.81
CA THR A 281 -2.28 -8.26 14.26
C THR A 281 -3.34 -7.19 14.53
N ARG A 282 -4.10 -6.84 13.50
CA ARG A 282 -5.25 -5.94 13.59
C ARG A 282 -6.47 -6.63 13.02
N ILE A 283 -7.56 -6.66 13.79
CA ILE A 283 -8.87 -7.13 13.32
C ILE A 283 -9.87 -6.01 13.56
N GLN A 284 -10.48 -5.56 12.49
CA GLN A 284 -11.53 -4.54 12.52
C GLN A 284 -12.70 -5.01 11.68
N GLY A 285 -13.88 -4.46 11.91
CA GLY A 285 -15.04 -4.85 11.15
C GLY A 285 -16.16 -3.82 11.23
N VAL A 286 -17.09 -3.94 10.30
CA VAL A 286 -18.32 -3.16 10.29
C VAL A 286 -19.50 -4.12 10.12
N ILE A 287 -20.67 -3.75 10.64
CA ILE A 287 -21.92 -4.43 10.36
C ILE A 287 -22.55 -3.74 9.15
N THR A 288 -22.54 -4.42 8.01
CA THR A 288 -23.06 -3.87 6.75
C THR A 288 -24.58 -3.99 6.65
N GLU A 289 -25.17 -4.97 7.36
CA GLU A 289 -26.61 -5.22 7.40
C GLU A 289 -26.99 -5.76 8.78
N GLY A 290 -27.77 -5.03 9.53
CA GLY A 290 -28.12 -5.35 10.92
C GLY A 290 -29.63 -5.55 11.18
N GLY A 291 -30.43 -5.72 10.12
CA GLY A 291 -31.89 -5.88 10.21
C GLY A 291 -32.68 -4.62 9.85
N ALA A 292 -33.99 -4.76 9.69
CA ALA A 292 -34.87 -3.71 9.18
C ALA A 292 -35.59 -2.92 10.27
N ALA A 293 -36.01 -3.57 11.37
CA ALA A 293 -36.75 -2.95 12.45
C ALA A 293 -36.55 -3.67 13.79
N PRO A 294 -36.56 -2.95 14.91
CA PRO A 294 -36.24 -3.53 16.22
C PRO A 294 -37.28 -4.51 16.75
N ASN A 295 -38.50 -4.45 16.25
CA ASN A 295 -39.65 -5.31 16.63
C ASN A 295 -39.81 -6.55 15.75
N VAL A 296 -38.82 -6.84 14.90
CA VAL A 296 -38.76 -8.04 14.07
C VAL A 296 -37.37 -8.65 14.24
N VAL A 297 -37.31 -9.87 14.79
CA VAL A 297 -36.06 -10.63 14.94
C VAL A 297 -35.63 -11.21 13.61
#